data_490a7871c9e2d4e056e48e8f4c92b562
#
_entry.id   490a7871c9e2d4e056e48e8f4c92b562
#
_cell.length_a   1.000
_cell.length_b   1.000
_cell.length_c   1.000
_cell.angle_alpha   90.00
_cell.angle_beta   90.00
_cell.angle_gamma   90.00
#
_symmetry.space_group_name_H-M   'P 1'
#
loop_
_entity.id
_entity.type
_entity.pdbx_description
1 polymer ?
#
loop_
_entity_poly.entity_id
_entity_poly.type
_entity_poly.pdbx_seq_one_letter_code
_entity_poly.pdbx_strand_id
1 'polypeptide(L)'
;MRTPPHNPRQSADLQKEIAKADRRRIDQWHAAMRRDGRVVLRTNLVKIFALALVSWLFVGAIILTFTVTSASTWNPMSPGFGGWPVFFLLAVFAIGLALIGVGALLWTFVFPVVRPQFVVSRWGVESSWWKHGGRVRQFATPWSGIVDIGGEFQWRKGMLPDALVVTITARGVTAHRNALIGNVRLPELVTYRVSRRLKAKPRDVLVFLREVHVAHTAHR
;
A
#
# COMPACT_ATOMS: atom_id res chain seq x y z
N MET A 1 0.19 -23.34 -16.41
CA MET A 1 0.67 -22.57 -15.25
C MET A 1 0.74 -23.51 -14.06
N ARG A 2 1.94 -23.78 -13.52
CA ARG A 2 2.09 -24.62 -12.32
C ARG A 2 1.65 -23.82 -11.10
N THR A 3 0.67 -24.31 -10.36
CA THR A 3 0.36 -23.81 -9.01
C THR A 3 1.64 -23.92 -8.17
N PRO A 4 2.08 -22.84 -7.50
CA PRO A 4 3.25 -22.93 -6.64
C PRO A 4 2.99 -24.00 -5.56
N PRO A 5 4.02 -24.79 -5.18
CA PRO A 5 3.86 -25.83 -4.20
C PRO A 5 3.32 -25.25 -2.90
N HIS A 6 2.25 -25.84 -2.38
CA HIS A 6 1.61 -25.46 -1.13
C HIS A 6 2.59 -25.67 0.02
N ASN A 7 3.14 -24.58 0.56
CA ASN A 7 4.06 -24.66 1.69
C ASN A 7 3.25 -24.81 3.00
N PRO A 8 3.30 -25.96 3.70
CA PRO A 8 2.49 -26.20 4.89
C PRO A 8 2.78 -25.23 6.03
N ARG A 9 3.99 -24.67 6.11
CA ARG A 9 4.34 -23.63 7.10
C ARG A 9 3.59 -22.33 6.83
N GLN A 10 3.46 -21.91 5.58
CA GLN A 10 2.71 -20.70 5.24
C GLN A 10 1.22 -20.85 5.56
N SER A 11 0.64 -22.03 5.42
CA SER A 11 -0.76 -22.27 5.77
C SER A 11 -1.00 -22.18 7.29
N ALA A 12 -0.10 -22.74 8.10
CA ALA A 12 -0.20 -22.65 9.55
C ALA A 12 -0.06 -21.22 10.08
N ASP A 13 0.89 -20.45 9.52
CA ASP A 13 1.08 -19.04 9.87
C ASP A 13 -0.11 -18.19 9.43
N LEU A 14 -0.71 -18.47 8.29
CA LEU A 14 -1.92 -17.81 7.82
C LEU A 14 -3.09 -18.06 8.76
N GLN A 15 -3.28 -19.30 9.23
CA GLN A 15 -4.33 -19.63 10.20
C GLN A 15 -4.13 -18.90 11.54
N LYS A 16 -2.88 -18.81 12.03
CA LYS A 16 -2.55 -18.02 13.23
C LYS A 16 -2.90 -16.53 13.06
N GLU A 17 -2.62 -15.96 11.89
CA GLU A 17 -2.98 -14.56 11.61
C GLU A 17 -4.49 -14.36 11.47
N ILE A 18 -5.21 -15.28 10.84
CA ILE A 18 -6.66 -15.28 10.75
C ILE A 18 -7.30 -15.33 12.14
N ALA A 19 -6.79 -16.16 13.04
CA ALA A 19 -7.28 -16.27 14.41
C ALA A 19 -7.15 -14.96 15.22
N LYS A 20 -6.20 -14.07 14.85
CA LYS A 20 -6.02 -12.75 15.48
C LYS A 20 -6.91 -11.66 14.84
N ALA A 21 -7.82 -11.99 13.94
CA ALA A 21 -8.70 -11.01 13.30
C ALA A 21 -9.66 -10.37 14.32
N ASP A 22 -9.90 -9.07 14.14
CA ASP A 22 -10.79 -8.28 15.00
C ASP A 22 -12.26 -8.51 14.60
N ARG A 23 -12.92 -9.45 15.29
CA ARG A 23 -14.31 -9.83 15.02
C ARG A 23 -15.27 -8.64 15.13
N ARG A 24 -15.10 -7.76 16.12
CA ARG A 24 -15.95 -6.56 16.28
C ARG A 24 -15.92 -5.68 15.04
N ARG A 25 -14.75 -5.51 14.45
CA ARG A 25 -14.57 -4.73 13.22
C ARG A 25 -15.22 -5.40 12.01
N ILE A 26 -15.06 -6.71 11.89
CA ILE A 26 -15.67 -7.50 10.82
C ILE A 26 -17.19 -7.42 10.92
N ASP A 27 -17.77 -7.56 12.11
CA ASP A 27 -19.21 -7.44 12.34
C ASP A 27 -19.74 -6.04 12.00
N GLN A 28 -18.96 -4.98 12.29
CA GLN A 28 -19.28 -3.62 11.85
C GLN A 28 -19.32 -3.49 10.33
N TRP A 29 -18.40 -4.14 9.62
CA TRP A 29 -18.40 -4.15 8.15
C TRP A 29 -19.59 -4.95 7.59
N HIS A 30 -19.93 -6.07 8.19
CA HIS A 30 -21.14 -6.81 7.82
C HIS A 30 -22.41 -5.98 8.06
N ALA A 31 -22.49 -5.28 9.18
CA ALA A 31 -23.60 -4.37 9.46
C ALA A 31 -23.67 -3.22 8.44
N ALA A 32 -22.53 -2.61 8.08
CA ALA A 32 -22.46 -1.59 7.04
C ALA A 32 -22.84 -2.15 5.66
N MET A 33 -22.41 -3.38 5.33
CA MET A 33 -22.78 -4.05 4.09
C MET A 33 -24.30 -4.30 4.01
N ARG A 34 -24.94 -4.71 5.11
CA ARG A 34 -26.40 -4.88 5.16
C ARG A 34 -27.13 -3.56 5.01
N ARG A 35 -26.70 -2.51 5.72
CA ARG A 35 -27.33 -1.19 5.72
C ARG A 35 -27.13 -0.42 4.42
N ASP A 36 -25.86 -0.29 3.99
CA ASP A 36 -25.45 0.63 2.93
C ASP A 36 -25.18 -0.10 1.60
N GLY A 37 -25.23 -1.44 1.59
CA GLY A 37 -24.91 -2.28 0.42
C GLY A 37 -23.45 -2.28 0.02
N ARG A 38 -22.60 -1.56 0.75
CA ARG A 38 -21.16 -1.42 0.45
C ARG A 38 -20.32 -1.09 1.69
N VAL A 39 -19.08 -1.50 1.67
CA VAL A 39 -18.04 -1.13 2.64
C VAL A 39 -16.87 -0.47 1.91
N VAL A 40 -16.47 0.71 2.35
CA VAL A 40 -15.35 1.45 1.76
C VAL A 40 -14.16 1.42 2.71
N LEU A 41 -13.12 0.68 2.32
CA LEU A 41 -11.86 0.62 3.05
C LEU A 41 -10.93 1.71 2.52
N ARG A 42 -10.69 2.73 3.35
CA ARG A 42 -9.90 3.92 2.99
C ARG A 42 -8.44 3.77 3.37
N THR A 43 -7.60 4.52 2.70
CA THR A 43 -6.17 4.64 3.04
C THR A 43 -5.95 5.25 4.42
N ASN A 44 -4.94 4.77 5.12
CA ASN A 44 -4.52 5.32 6.41
C ASN A 44 -3.68 6.59 6.20
N LEU A 45 -4.33 7.74 6.28
CA LEU A 45 -3.67 9.04 6.14
C LEU A 45 -2.67 9.33 7.27
N VAL A 46 -2.93 8.85 8.48
CA VAL A 46 -2.02 9.05 9.63
C VAL A 46 -0.64 8.48 9.34
N LYS A 47 -0.56 7.27 8.75
CA LYS A 47 0.72 6.67 8.36
C LYS A 47 1.43 7.49 7.28
N ILE A 48 0.67 8.05 6.33
CA ILE A 48 1.23 8.89 5.26
C ILE A 48 1.82 10.15 5.85
N PHE A 49 1.06 10.87 6.70
CA PHE A 49 1.55 12.09 7.33
C PHE A 49 2.69 11.85 8.33
N ALA A 50 2.68 10.74 9.06
CA ALA A 50 3.80 10.37 9.92
C ALA A 50 5.10 10.18 9.12
N LEU A 51 5.03 9.51 7.96
CA LEU A 51 6.19 9.36 7.08
C LEU A 51 6.64 10.71 6.48
N ALA A 52 5.70 11.57 6.09
CA ALA A 52 6.00 12.92 5.65
C ALA A 52 6.73 13.72 6.74
N LEU A 53 6.20 13.69 7.97
CA LEU A 53 6.81 14.39 9.12
C LEU A 53 8.25 13.91 9.37
N VAL A 54 8.47 12.61 9.43
CA VAL A 54 9.81 12.04 9.61
C VAL A 54 10.74 12.49 8.48
N SER A 55 10.28 12.44 7.22
CA SER A 55 11.09 12.90 6.08
C SER A 55 11.45 14.38 6.20
N TRP A 56 10.51 15.26 6.60
CA TRP A 56 10.75 16.69 6.80
C TRP A 56 11.69 16.97 7.98
N LEU A 57 11.64 16.17 9.05
CA LEU A 57 12.59 16.28 10.16
C LEU A 57 14.03 15.97 9.71
N PHE A 58 14.22 14.95 8.85
CA PHE A 58 15.53 14.67 8.26
C PHE A 58 16.00 15.79 7.34
N VAL A 59 15.14 16.32 6.49
CA VAL A 59 15.46 17.47 5.63
C VAL A 59 15.87 18.67 6.48
N GLY A 60 15.11 18.98 7.53
CA GLY A 60 15.43 20.07 8.46
C GLY A 60 16.75 19.87 9.19
N ALA A 61 17.05 18.65 9.65
CA ALA A 61 18.32 18.35 10.30
C ALA A 61 19.52 18.54 9.36
N ILE A 62 19.41 18.11 8.10
CA ILE A 62 20.47 18.31 7.09
C ILE A 62 20.66 19.81 6.83
N ILE A 63 19.58 20.56 6.60
CA ILE A 63 19.68 22.01 6.38
C ILE A 63 20.31 22.72 7.58
N LEU A 64 19.89 22.37 8.80
CA LEU A 64 20.46 22.92 10.03
C LEU A 64 21.98 22.65 10.12
N THR A 65 22.42 21.44 9.79
CA THR A 65 23.84 21.10 9.74
C THR A 65 24.60 22.03 8.80
N PHE A 66 24.07 22.28 7.61
CA PHE A 66 24.68 23.21 6.66
C PHE A 66 24.71 24.67 7.14
N THR A 67 23.66 25.11 7.82
CA THR A 67 23.58 26.52 8.29
C THR A 67 24.46 26.79 9.52
N VAL A 68 24.63 25.78 10.39
CA VAL A 68 25.46 25.95 11.61
C VAL A 68 26.94 25.79 11.32
N THR A 69 27.31 24.98 10.29
CA THR A 69 28.70 24.77 9.92
C THR A 69 29.21 25.94 9.10
N SER A 70 30.40 26.50 9.45
CA SER A 70 30.93 27.66 8.77
C SER A 70 31.27 27.39 7.29
N ALA A 71 31.01 28.36 6.43
CA ALA A 71 31.27 28.24 5.00
C ALA A 71 32.75 27.90 4.65
N SER A 72 33.68 28.32 5.50
CA SER A 72 35.10 28.00 5.35
C SER A 72 35.41 26.51 5.45
N THR A 73 34.66 25.77 6.24
CA THR A 73 34.84 24.32 6.42
C THR A 73 34.53 23.56 5.13
N TRP A 74 33.62 24.10 4.30
CA TRP A 74 33.13 23.45 3.07
C TRP A 74 33.88 23.87 1.81
N ASN A 75 34.57 25.01 1.83
CA ASN A 75 35.21 25.54 0.66
C ASN A 75 36.64 24.98 0.53
N PRO A 76 36.96 24.17 -0.52
CA PRO A 76 38.30 23.61 -0.71
C PRO A 76 39.42 24.66 -0.86
N MET A 77 39.07 25.89 -1.24
CA MET A 77 40.00 27.01 -1.40
C MET A 77 40.22 27.82 -0.11
N SER A 78 39.50 27.46 0.97
CA SER A 78 39.59 28.16 2.25
C SER A 78 40.68 27.57 3.13
N PRO A 79 41.44 28.39 3.89
CA PRO A 79 42.37 27.90 4.91
C PRO A 79 41.70 27.07 6.02
N GLY A 80 40.39 27.21 6.20
CA GLY A 80 39.59 26.44 7.15
C GLY A 80 38.97 25.16 6.57
N PHE A 81 39.40 24.73 5.40
CA PHE A 81 38.85 23.52 4.78
C PHE A 81 39.08 22.27 5.64
N GLY A 82 37.98 21.56 5.95
CA GLY A 82 38.01 20.36 6.79
C GLY A 82 38.58 19.10 6.10
N GLY A 83 39.11 19.23 4.89
CA GLY A 83 39.71 18.16 4.11
C GLY A 83 38.72 17.33 3.28
N TRP A 84 39.26 16.43 2.49
CA TRP A 84 38.48 15.55 1.60
C TRP A 84 37.38 14.72 2.27
N PRO A 85 37.55 14.19 3.53
CA PRO A 85 36.48 13.49 4.22
C PRO A 85 35.22 14.35 4.41
N VAL A 86 35.40 15.64 4.71
CA VAL A 86 34.27 16.58 4.88
C VAL A 86 33.56 16.82 3.55
N PHE A 87 34.31 16.92 2.46
CA PHE A 87 33.77 17.06 1.12
C PHE A 87 32.90 15.84 0.72
N PHE A 88 33.40 14.61 0.99
CA PHE A 88 32.61 13.39 0.76
C PHE A 88 31.34 13.34 1.62
N LEU A 89 31.41 13.74 2.89
CA LEU A 89 30.26 13.81 3.77
C LEU A 89 29.21 14.79 3.24
N LEU A 90 29.64 15.92 2.71
CA LEU A 90 28.77 16.88 2.03
C LEU A 90 28.07 16.29 0.82
N ALA A 91 28.81 15.60 -0.03
CA ALA A 91 28.23 14.96 -1.20
C ALA A 91 27.17 13.93 -0.79
N VAL A 92 27.43 13.14 0.25
CA VAL A 92 26.46 12.18 0.81
C VAL A 92 25.22 12.92 1.35
N PHE A 93 25.40 14.01 2.08
CA PHE A 93 24.28 14.81 2.59
C PHE A 93 23.48 15.48 1.47
N ALA A 94 24.13 15.98 0.41
CA ALA A 94 23.44 16.56 -0.74
C ALA A 94 22.59 15.52 -1.48
N ILE A 95 23.13 14.32 -1.69
CA ILE A 95 22.39 13.19 -2.29
C ILE A 95 21.25 12.78 -1.36
N GLY A 96 21.50 12.67 -0.06
CA GLY A 96 20.49 12.36 0.95
C GLY A 96 19.35 13.38 0.96
N LEU A 97 19.70 14.68 0.91
CA LEU A 97 18.73 15.78 0.83
C LEU A 97 17.86 15.69 -0.42
N ALA A 98 18.46 15.42 -1.57
CA ALA A 98 17.72 15.26 -2.82
C ALA A 98 16.73 14.07 -2.75
N LEU A 99 17.20 12.90 -2.32
CA LEU A 99 16.37 11.69 -2.24
C LEU A 99 15.27 11.79 -1.18
N ILE A 100 15.63 12.24 0.03
CA ILE A 100 14.67 12.37 1.16
C ILE A 100 13.73 13.55 0.90
N GLY A 101 14.22 14.65 0.32
CA GLY A 101 13.43 15.81 -0.06
C GLY A 101 12.35 15.46 -1.10
N VAL A 102 12.71 14.74 -2.16
CA VAL A 102 11.73 14.21 -3.12
C VAL A 102 10.74 13.29 -2.42
N GLY A 103 11.22 12.39 -1.55
CA GLY A 103 10.37 11.54 -0.73
C GLY A 103 9.38 12.35 0.13
N ALA A 104 9.85 13.39 0.83
CA ALA A 104 9.01 14.27 1.64
C ALA A 104 7.92 14.95 0.83
N LEU A 105 8.26 15.48 -0.35
CA LEU A 105 7.31 16.10 -1.28
C LEU A 105 6.26 15.08 -1.76
N LEU A 106 6.67 13.88 -2.16
CA LEU A 106 5.76 12.82 -2.58
C LEU A 106 4.80 12.42 -1.47
N TRP A 107 5.29 12.23 -0.22
CA TRP A 107 4.45 11.88 0.92
C TRP A 107 3.50 13.01 1.33
N THR A 108 3.90 14.28 1.15
CA THR A 108 3.09 15.44 1.53
C THR A 108 2.03 15.78 0.49
N PHE A 109 2.38 15.75 -0.79
CA PHE A 109 1.50 16.27 -1.86
C PHE A 109 0.89 15.18 -2.74
N VAL A 110 1.66 14.16 -3.12
CA VAL A 110 1.20 13.17 -4.10
C VAL A 110 0.37 12.09 -3.44
N PHE A 111 0.88 11.45 -2.38
CA PHE A 111 0.20 10.31 -1.76
C PHE A 111 -1.11 10.64 -1.05
N PRO A 112 -1.33 11.83 -0.43
CA PRO A 112 -2.64 12.22 0.07
C PRO A 112 -3.68 12.45 -1.03
N VAL A 113 -3.25 12.86 -2.23
CA VAL A 113 -4.14 13.06 -3.39
C VAL A 113 -4.47 11.72 -4.04
N VAL A 114 -3.45 10.88 -4.29
CA VAL A 114 -3.62 9.53 -4.85
C VAL A 114 -4.08 8.57 -3.74
N ARG A 115 -5.36 8.64 -3.36
CA ARG A 115 -5.93 7.80 -2.29
C ARG A 115 -6.46 6.48 -2.85
N PRO A 116 -5.74 5.37 -2.71
CA PRO A 116 -6.33 4.08 -3.04
C PRO A 116 -7.51 3.80 -2.10
N GLN A 117 -8.64 3.43 -2.69
CA GLN A 117 -9.83 2.96 -1.99
C GLN A 117 -10.13 1.55 -2.45
N PHE A 118 -10.52 0.72 -1.52
CA PHE A 118 -11.00 -0.62 -1.80
C PHE A 118 -12.46 -0.72 -1.34
N VAL A 119 -13.36 -0.95 -2.29
CA VAL A 119 -14.79 -1.00 -2.06
C VAL A 119 -15.25 -2.45 -2.19
N VAL A 120 -15.92 -2.93 -1.17
CA VAL A 120 -16.62 -4.21 -1.17
C VAL A 120 -18.12 -3.90 -1.25
N SER A 121 -18.80 -4.41 -2.24
CA SER A 121 -20.23 -4.17 -2.48
C SER A 121 -21.00 -5.48 -2.64
N ARG A 122 -22.32 -5.41 -2.68
CA ARG A 122 -23.17 -6.57 -2.98
C ARG A 122 -22.87 -7.18 -4.35
N TRP A 123 -22.35 -6.41 -5.29
CA TRP A 123 -22.08 -6.85 -6.66
C TRP A 123 -20.69 -7.45 -6.85
N GLY A 124 -19.74 -7.08 -6.00
CA GLY A 124 -18.35 -7.48 -6.13
C GLY A 124 -17.39 -6.58 -5.39
N VAL A 125 -16.14 -6.65 -5.80
CA VAL A 125 -15.04 -5.86 -5.23
C VAL A 125 -14.48 -4.90 -6.27
N GLU A 126 -14.11 -3.71 -5.82
CA GLU A 126 -13.51 -2.68 -6.66
C GLU A 126 -12.34 -2.03 -5.92
N SER A 127 -11.23 -1.84 -6.63
CA SER A 127 -10.14 -0.97 -6.19
C SER A 127 -10.02 0.21 -7.15
N SER A 128 -10.00 1.39 -6.58
CA SER A 128 -9.85 2.63 -7.33
C SER A 128 -8.89 3.58 -6.65
N TRP A 129 -8.27 4.45 -7.42
CA TRP A 129 -7.45 5.54 -6.93
C TRP A 129 -7.87 6.86 -7.57
N TRP A 130 -7.50 7.95 -6.95
CA TRP A 130 -7.72 9.28 -7.52
C TRP A 130 -6.53 9.67 -8.40
N LYS A 131 -6.78 10.04 -9.64
CA LYS A 131 -5.75 10.51 -10.58
C LYS A 131 -6.30 11.65 -11.43
N HIS A 132 -5.58 12.78 -11.52
CA HIS A 132 -5.88 13.91 -12.42
C HIS A 132 -7.36 14.34 -12.42
N GLY A 133 -7.94 14.56 -11.24
CA GLY A 133 -9.31 15.04 -11.10
C GLY A 133 -10.42 13.97 -11.22
N GLY A 134 -10.06 12.69 -11.41
CA GLY A 134 -11.04 11.61 -11.52
C GLY A 134 -10.65 10.34 -10.77
N ARG A 135 -11.64 9.49 -10.51
CA ARG A 135 -11.41 8.13 -10.01
C ARG A 135 -11.08 7.19 -11.15
N VAL A 136 -9.91 6.59 -11.08
CA VAL A 136 -9.48 5.54 -12.01
C VAL A 136 -9.64 4.19 -11.33
N ARG A 137 -10.41 3.31 -11.96
CA ARG A 137 -10.65 1.95 -11.50
C ARG A 137 -9.44 1.08 -11.86
N GLN A 138 -8.70 0.62 -10.83
CA GLN A 138 -7.57 -0.27 -11.04
C GLN A 138 -8.00 -1.72 -11.28
N PHE A 139 -9.03 -2.14 -10.54
CA PHE A 139 -9.50 -3.50 -10.51
C PHE A 139 -10.98 -3.49 -10.11
N ALA A 140 -11.81 -4.18 -10.85
CA ALA A 140 -13.18 -4.45 -10.44
C ALA A 140 -13.59 -5.83 -10.96
N THR A 141 -14.26 -6.59 -10.09
CA THR A 141 -14.77 -7.91 -10.44
C THR A 141 -16.06 -8.21 -9.66
N PRO A 142 -17.07 -8.82 -10.30
CA PRO A 142 -18.23 -9.33 -9.60
C PRO A 142 -17.85 -10.54 -8.73
N TRP A 143 -18.64 -10.84 -7.71
CA TRP A 143 -18.40 -12.02 -6.86
C TRP A 143 -18.36 -13.32 -7.66
N SER A 144 -19.16 -13.41 -8.72
CA SER A 144 -19.16 -14.55 -9.64
C SER A 144 -17.87 -14.78 -10.40
N GLY A 145 -17.08 -13.73 -10.58
CA GLY A 145 -15.78 -13.82 -11.24
C GLY A 145 -14.64 -14.19 -10.30
N ILE A 146 -14.85 -14.10 -8.99
CA ILE A 146 -13.82 -14.42 -8.00
C ILE A 146 -13.67 -15.94 -7.89
N VAL A 147 -12.45 -16.41 -8.14
CA VAL A 147 -12.09 -17.83 -8.07
C VAL A 147 -11.49 -18.18 -6.71
N ASP A 148 -10.67 -17.27 -6.16
CA ASP A 148 -10.02 -17.48 -4.86
C ASP A 148 -9.74 -16.15 -4.15
N ILE A 149 -9.82 -16.20 -2.81
CA ILE A 149 -9.41 -15.12 -1.91
C ILE A 149 -8.37 -15.67 -0.95
N GLY A 150 -7.13 -15.36 -1.25
CA GLY A 150 -5.95 -15.85 -0.55
C GLY A 150 -5.26 -14.80 0.31
N GLY A 151 -4.33 -15.30 1.11
CA GLY A 151 -3.36 -14.49 1.83
C GLY A 151 -1.96 -15.01 1.58
N GLU A 152 -1.05 -14.14 1.18
CA GLU A 152 0.34 -14.47 0.97
C GLU A 152 1.21 -13.71 1.96
N PHE A 153 2.20 -14.39 2.56
CA PHE A 153 3.25 -13.71 3.30
C PHE A 153 4.32 -13.22 2.32
N GLN A 154 4.48 -11.92 2.26
CA GLN A 154 5.56 -11.33 1.47
C GLN A 154 6.79 -11.20 2.33
N TRP A 155 7.81 -11.99 1.99
CA TRP A 155 9.10 -11.95 2.65
C TRP A 155 9.74 -10.56 2.46
N ARG A 156 10.21 -9.99 3.57
CA ARG A 156 10.93 -8.71 3.56
C ARG A 156 12.39 -9.00 3.88
N LYS A 157 13.27 -8.59 2.97
CA LYS A 157 14.72 -8.64 3.24
C LYS A 157 15.04 -7.81 4.49
N GLY A 158 15.74 -8.41 5.46
CA GLY A 158 16.19 -7.75 6.69
C GLY A 158 15.40 -8.14 7.94
N MET A 159 15.49 -7.34 8.99
CA MET A 159 14.88 -7.60 10.32
C MET A 159 13.35 -7.35 10.38
N LEU A 160 12.73 -6.99 9.28
CA LEU A 160 11.29 -6.70 9.27
C LEU A 160 10.50 -8.00 9.15
N PRO A 161 9.44 -8.20 9.97
CA PRO A 161 8.60 -9.38 9.90
C PRO A 161 7.88 -9.46 8.56
N ASP A 162 7.63 -10.69 8.10
CA ASP A 162 6.82 -10.96 6.92
C ASP A 162 5.47 -10.29 7.05
N ALA A 163 5.00 -9.75 5.95
CA ALA A 163 3.75 -9.02 5.98
C ALA A 163 2.70 -9.73 5.13
N LEU A 164 1.56 -10.01 5.74
CA LEU A 164 0.40 -10.56 5.08
C LEU A 164 -0.11 -9.61 3.99
N VAL A 165 -0.30 -10.14 2.78
CA VAL A 165 -0.94 -9.49 1.63
C VAL A 165 -2.17 -10.28 1.26
N VAL A 166 -3.30 -9.61 1.16
CA VAL A 166 -4.53 -10.22 0.66
C VAL A 166 -4.49 -10.25 -0.86
N THR A 167 -4.76 -11.41 -1.43
CA THR A 167 -4.82 -11.64 -2.87
C THR A 167 -6.24 -12.03 -3.29
N ILE A 168 -6.69 -11.52 -4.42
CA ILE A 168 -7.96 -11.86 -5.04
C ILE A 168 -7.66 -12.35 -6.44
N THR A 169 -7.96 -13.60 -6.71
CA THR A 169 -7.82 -14.20 -8.03
C THR A 169 -9.19 -14.28 -8.69
N ALA A 170 -9.34 -13.64 -9.84
CA ALA A 170 -10.62 -13.52 -10.51
C ALA A 170 -10.51 -13.59 -12.04
N ARG A 171 -11.62 -13.94 -12.69
CA ARG A 171 -11.82 -13.92 -14.14
C ARG A 171 -12.72 -12.75 -14.53
N GLY A 172 -12.61 -12.28 -15.77
CA GLY A 172 -13.47 -11.21 -16.29
C GLY A 172 -13.29 -9.88 -15.56
N VAL A 173 -12.07 -9.62 -15.13
CA VAL A 173 -11.70 -8.40 -14.37
C VAL A 173 -11.76 -7.18 -15.27
N THR A 174 -12.39 -6.11 -14.81
CA THR A 174 -12.28 -4.81 -15.44
C THR A 174 -11.12 -4.04 -14.80
N ALA A 175 -10.12 -3.69 -15.59
CA ALA A 175 -8.95 -2.94 -15.15
C ALA A 175 -8.66 -1.75 -16.06
N HIS A 176 -8.16 -0.67 -15.49
CA HIS A 176 -7.67 0.47 -16.27
C HIS A 176 -6.26 0.18 -16.78
N ARG A 177 -6.10 0.10 -18.09
CA ARG A 177 -4.82 -0.29 -18.69
C ARG A 177 -3.88 0.90 -18.89
N ASN A 178 -4.41 2.00 -19.45
CA ASN A 178 -3.71 3.29 -19.57
C ASN A 178 -4.70 4.41 -19.91
N ALA A 179 -4.22 5.66 -19.92
CA ALA A 179 -5.08 6.83 -20.16
C ALA A 179 -5.76 6.84 -21.54
N LEU A 180 -5.17 6.19 -22.53
CA LEU A 180 -5.67 6.16 -23.91
C LEU A 180 -6.73 5.05 -24.14
N ILE A 181 -6.59 3.91 -23.44
CA ILE A 181 -7.43 2.73 -23.67
C ILE A 181 -8.61 2.68 -22.68
N GLY A 182 -8.49 3.38 -21.53
CA GLY A 182 -9.52 3.37 -20.50
C GLY A 182 -9.66 2.03 -19.78
N ASN A 183 -10.90 1.66 -19.44
CA ASN A 183 -11.20 0.41 -18.74
C ASN A 183 -11.32 -0.74 -19.74
N VAL A 184 -10.53 -1.79 -19.55
CA VAL A 184 -10.53 -3.00 -20.37
C VAL A 184 -10.97 -4.18 -19.52
N ARG A 185 -11.82 -5.04 -20.08
CA ARG A 185 -12.18 -6.32 -19.47
C ARG A 185 -11.11 -7.35 -19.85
N LEU A 186 -10.48 -7.92 -18.83
CA LEU A 186 -9.47 -8.97 -18.99
C LEU A 186 -10.16 -10.33 -18.84
N PRO A 187 -10.21 -11.16 -19.90
CA PRO A 187 -10.86 -12.47 -19.85
C PRO A 187 -10.03 -13.49 -19.05
N GLU A 188 -8.72 -13.24 -18.95
CA GLU A 188 -7.79 -14.12 -18.28
C GLU A 188 -7.93 -14.11 -16.75
N LEU A 189 -7.35 -15.13 -16.13
CA LEU A 189 -7.24 -15.21 -14.67
C LEU A 189 -6.24 -14.17 -14.18
N VAL A 190 -6.70 -13.20 -13.38
CA VAL A 190 -5.88 -12.11 -12.84
C VAL A 190 -5.83 -12.21 -11.33
N THR A 191 -4.63 -12.13 -10.77
CA THR A 191 -4.44 -12.02 -9.31
C THR A 191 -4.16 -10.58 -8.95
N TYR A 192 -5.07 -9.99 -8.17
CA TYR A 192 -4.95 -8.64 -7.63
C TYR A 192 -4.49 -8.69 -6.18
N ARG A 193 -3.51 -7.85 -5.83
CA ARG A 193 -3.03 -7.68 -4.46
C ARG A 193 -3.67 -6.46 -3.82
N VAL A 194 -4.41 -6.67 -2.75
CA VAL A 194 -5.07 -5.58 -2.00
C VAL A 194 -4.01 -4.68 -1.36
N SER A 195 -4.17 -3.37 -1.52
CA SER A 195 -3.22 -2.39 -1.01
C SER A 195 -3.02 -2.48 0.50
N ARG A 196 -1.78 -2.53 0.97
CA ARG A 196 -1.41 -2.48 2.39
C ARG A 196 -1.59 -1.10 3.04
N ARG A 197 -1.81 -0.08 2.23
CA ARG A 197 -2.00 1.31 2.72
C ARG A 197 -3.39 1.54 3.29
N LEU A 198 -4.26 0.54 3.26
CA LEU A 198 -5.59 0.64 3.88
C LEU A 198 -5.47 0.79 5.41
N LYS A 199 -6.44 1.50 6.00
CA LYS A 199 -6.57 1.65 7.46
C LYS A 199 -6.87 0.30 8.13
N ALA A 200 -7.51 -0.60 7.40
CA ALA A 200 -7.84 -1.95 7.85
C ALA A 200 -6.60 -2.86 7.90
N LYS A 201 -6.52 -3.72 8.90
CA LYS A 201 -5.47 -4.75 8.97
C LYS A 201 -5.72 -5.81 7.89
N PRO A 202 -4.69 -6.29 7.17
CA PRO A 202 -4.88 -7.27 6.08
C PRO A 202 -5.65 -8.53 6.51
N ARG A 203 -5.40 -9.03 7.71
CA ARG A 203 -6.09 -10.21 8.25
C ARG A 203 -7.59 -10.00 8.42
N ASP A 204 -8.02 -8.81 8.90
CA ASP A 204 -9.44 -8.49 9.05
C ASP A 204 -10.11 -8.41 7.67
N VAL A 205 -9.42 -7.82 6.68
CA VAL A 205 -9.90 -7.74 5.29
C VAL A 205 -10.02 -9.12 4.68
N LEU A 206 -9.04 -10.00 4.89
CA LEU A 206 -9.05 -11.37 4.38
C LEU A 206 -10.26 -12.16 4.90
N VAL A 207 -10.48 -12.12 6.22
CA VAL A 207 -11.61 -12.83 6.85
C VAL A 207 -12.95 -12.28 6.32
N PHE A 208 -13.11 -10.97 6.34
CA PHE A 208 -14.32 -10.32 5.83
C PHE A 208 -14.63 -10.67 4.37
N LEU A 209 -13.63 -10.62 3.49
CA LEU A 209 -13.83 -10.96 2.08
C LEU A 209 -14.20 -12.42 1.88
N ARG A 210 -13.60 -13.35 2.63
CA ARG A 210 -13.94 -14.77 2.58
C ARG A 210 -15.37 -15.03 3.04
N GLU A 211 -15.79 -14.43 4.15
CA GLU A 211 -17.15 -14.57 4.67
C GLU A 211 -18.19 -14.04 3.68
N VAL A 212 -17.94 -12.87 3.09
CA VAL A 212 -18.83 -12.30 2.06
C VAL A 212 -18.87 -13.17 0.80
N HIS A 213 -17.73 -13.68 0.36
CA HIS A 213 -17.65 -14.55 -0.82
C HIS A 213 -18.40 -15.86 -0.62
N VAL A 214 -18.21 -16.51 0.53
CA VAL A 214 -18.96 -17.74 0.89
C VAL A 214 -20.47 -17.48 0.93
N ALA A 215 -20.90 -16.38 1.54
CA ALA A 215 -22.31 -16.01 1.56
C ALA A 215 -22.90 -15.83 0.15
N HIS A 216 -22.14 -15.27 -0.80
CA HIS A 216 -22.60 -15.10 -2.18
C HIS A 216 -22.60 -16.40 -2.99
N THR A 217 -21.69 -17.32 -2.70
CA THR A 217 -21.63 -18.62 -3.40
C THR A 217 -22.69 -19.59 -2.87
N ALA A 218 -23.05 -19.52 -1.58
CA ALA A 218 -24.07 -20.37 -0.96
C ALA A 218 -25.51 -20.03 -1.42
N HIS A 219 -25.76 -18.86 -1.97
CA HIS A 219 -27.07 -18.42 -2.47
C HIS A 219 -27.26 -18.62 -3.98
N ARG A 220 -26.38 -19.38 -4.62
CA ARG A 220 -26.49 -19.82 -6.02
C ARG A 220 -26.84 -21.28 -6.11
#